data_13e2d07860fcb3323e4bf4d445fb53c9
#
_entry.id   13e2d07860fcb3323e4bf4d445fb53c9
#
_cell.length_a   1.000
_cell.length_b   1.000
_cell.length_c   1.000
_cell.angle_alpha   90.00
_cell.angle_beta   90.00
_cell.angle_gamma   90.00
#
_symmetry.space_group_name_H-M   'P 1'
#
loop_
_entity.id
_entity.type
_entity.pdbx_description
1 polymer ?
#
loop_
_entity_poly.entity_id
_entity_poly.type
_entity_poly.pdbx_seq_one_letter_code
_entity_poly.pdbx_strand_id
1 'polypeptide(L)'
;MGPGPVTSVGGSASVTDVIASLLREVSDFPKPGVQFRDLTPLFADPAGLAAVTDALAEIAAGADLVAGIDARGFLAAAAVADRLRTGVLAIRKGGKLPPPVYAEHYDLEYGSATLEIPADGIDLRGRHVVIIDDVLATGGSLAAAARLLERTGATVMAAAVILELTALGGRQAVAGLPLHSLSQL
;
A
#
# COMPACT_ATOMS: atom_id res chain seq x y z
N MET A 1 25.83 -44.29 -22.36
CA MET A 1 24.61 -43.79 -21.68
C MET A 1 24.88 -42.35 -21.28
N GLY A 2 24.37 -41.38 -22.04
CA GLY A 2 24.49 -39.97 -21.75
C GLY A 2 23.37 -39.51 -20.82
N PRO A 3 23.56 -38.49 -19.99
CA PRO A 3 22.49 -37.97 -19.16
C PRO A 3 21.43 -37.30 -20.03
N GLY A 4 20.16 -37.68 -19.79
CA GLY A 4 19.00 -37.11 -20.45
C GLY A 4 18.80 -35.61 -20.12
N PRO A 5 18.03 -34.86 -20.93
CA PRO A 5 17.84 -33.44 -20.74
C PRO A 5 17.08 -33.17 -19.46
N VAL A 6 17.66 -32.34 -18.60
CA VAL A 6 17.00 -31.77 -17.43
C VAL A 6 16.03 -30.71 -17.95
N THR A 7 14.75 -31.04 -18.02
CA THR A 7 13.67 -30.08 -18.27
C THR A 7 13.51 -29.20 -17.03
N SER A 8 14.11 -28.03 -17.04
CA SER A 8 13.79 -26.96 -16.10
C SER A 8 12.46 -26.32 -16.53
N VAL A 9 11.35 -26.83 -16.02
CA VAL A 9 10.06 -26.13 -16.03
C VAL A 9 9.89 -25.50 -14.66
N GLY A 10 10.45 -24.31 -14.50
CA GLY A 10 10.24 -23.45 -13.36
C GLY A 10 9.80 -22.09 -13.87
N GLY A 11 8.56 -21.96 -14.34
CA GLY A 11 7.91 -20.65 -14.44
C GLY A 11 7.76 -20.12 -13.02
N SER A 12 8.41 -19.01 -12.68
CA SER A 12 8.15 -18.33 -11.42
C SER A 12 6.67 -17.93 -11.40
N ALA A 13 5.95 -18.31 -10.33
CA ALA A 13 4.57 -17.88 -10.13
C ALA A 13 4.49 -16.34 -10.21
N SER A 14 3.47 -15.80 -10.87
CA SER A 14 3.28 -14.35 -10.92
C SER A 14 3.02 -13.80 -9.51
N VAL A 15 3.30 -12.53 -9.28
CA VAL A 15 2.98 -11.89 -7.98
C VAL A 15 1.49 -12.02 -7.65
N THR A 16 0.62 -11.96 -8.65
CA THR A 16 -0.83 -12.16 -8.49
C THR A 16 -1.16 -13.57 -8.00
N ASP A 17 -0.50 -14.62 -8.53
CA ASP A 17 -0.69 -16.00 -8.09
C ASP A 17 -0.20 -16.19 -6.65
N VAL A 18 0.92 -15.59 -6.29
CA VAL A 18 1.46 -15.61 -4.92
C VAL A 18 0.46 -14.97 -3.96
N ILE A 19 -0.07 -13.77 -4.29
CA ILE A 19 -1.07 -13.09 -3.48
C ILE A 19 -2.31 -13.97 -3.32
N ALA A 20 -2.84 -14.53 -4.42
CA ALA A 20 -4.04 -15.37 -4.39
C ALA A 20 -3.87 -16.63 -3.52
N SER A 21 -2.68 -17.24 -3.54
CA SER A 21 -2.39 -18.45 -2.76
C SER A 21 -2.28 -18.22 -1.25
N LEU A 22 -1.93 -17.00 -0.83
CA LEU A 22 -1.70 -16.61 0.57
C LEU A 22 -2.82 -15.72 1.14
N LEU A 23 -3.77 -15.30 0.30
CA LEU A 23 -4.92 -14.51 0.72
C LEU A 23 -5.89 -15.39 1.53
N ARG A 24 -6.28 -14.92 2.72
CA ARG A 24 -7.32 -15.55 3.53
C ARG A 24 -8.63 -14.79 3.40
N GLU A 25 -9.70 -15.50 3.11
CA GLU A 25 -11.05 -14.95 3.11
C GLU A 25 -11.75 -15.23 4.44
N VAL A 26 -12.31 -14.18 5.04
CA VAL A 26 -13.06 -14.27 6.29
C VAL A 26 -14.44 -13.68 6.07
N SER A 27 -15.46 -14.53 6.13
CA SER A 27 -16.85 -14.10 5.99
C SER A 27 -17.34 -13.42 7.26
N ASP A 28 -18.24 -12.45 7.09
CA ASP A 28 -18.95 -11.77 8.17
C ASP A 28 -18.04 -11.03 9.17
N PHE A 29 -16.93 -10.43 8.69
CA PHE A 29 -16.02 -9.63 9.51
C PHE A 29 -15.82 -8.24 8.88
N PRO A 30 -15.83 -7.13 9.67
CA PRO A 30 -16.13 -7.03 11.13
C PRO A 30 -17.63 -7.11 11.47
N LYS A 31 -18.49 -7.22 10.47
CA LYS A 31 -19.95 -7.31 10.64
C LYS A 31 -20.55 -8.27 9.60
N PRO A 32 -21.76 -8.83 9.86
CA PRO A 32 -22.44 -9.70 8.89
C PRO A 32 -22.53 -9.09 7.49
N GLY A 33 -22.31 -9.90 6.47
CA GLY A 33 -22.34 -9.52 5.05
C GLY A 33 -21.03 -8.96 4.50
N VAL A 34 -20.02 -8.71 5.33
CA VAL A 34 -18.69 -8.23 4.89
C VAL A 34 -17.77 -9.42 4.63
N GLN A 35 -17.23 -9.51 3.42
CA GLN A 35 -16.17 -10.46 3.07
C GLN A 35 -14.80 -9.78 3.28
N PHE A 36 -14.16 -10.09 4.39
CA PHE A 36 -12.85 -9.53 4.73
C PHE A 36 -11.72 -10.27 4.01
N ARG A 37 -10.82 -9.51 3.42
CA ARG A 37 -9.63 -10.01 2.73
C ARG A 37 -8.41 -9.81 3.64
N ASP A 38 -7.91 -10.91 4.19
CA ASP A 38 -6.80 -10.88 5.14
C ASP A 38 -5.48 -11.23 4.46
N LEU A 39 -4.59 -10.25 4.39
CA LEU A 39 -3.24 -10.38 3.84
C LEU A 39 -2.20 -10.76 4.91
N THR A 40 -2.61 -11.05 6.15
CA THR A 40 -1.68 -11.44 7.21
C THR A 40 -0.80 -12.65 6.84
N PRO A 41 -1.34 -13.72 6.21
CA PRO A 41 -0.49 -14.83 5.79
C PRO A 41 0.54 -14.43 4.72
N LEU A 42 0.20 -13.51 3.83
CA LEU A 42 1.13 -12.99 2.82
C LEU A 42 2.33 -12.27 3.46
N PHE A 43 2.07 -11.42 4.45
CA PHE A 43 3.13 -10.72 5.17
C PHE A 43 3.98 -11.66 6.04
N ALA A 44 3.41 -12.76 6.53
CA ALA A 44 4.11 -13.74 7.35
C ALA A 44 4.92 -14.76 6.53
N ASP A 45 4.66 -14.87 5.22
CA ASP A 45 5.39 -15.75 4.33
C ASP A 45 6.62 -15.03 3.73
N PRO A 46 7.84 -15.56 3.89
CA PRO A 46 9.05 -14.88 3.40
C PRO A 46 9.06 -14.67 1.87
N ALA A 47 8.57 -15.65 1.11
CA ALA A 47 8.53 -15.56 -0.35
C ALA A 47 7.40 -14.63 -0.81
N GLY A 48 6.25 -14.66 -0.14
CA GLY A 48 5.14 -13.76 -0.35
C GLY A 48 5.51 -12.30 -0.11
N LEU A 49 6.12 -12.01 1.06
CA LEU A 49 6.59 -10.67 1.38
C LEU A 49 7.64 -10.18 0.38
N ALA A 50 8.61 -11.02 0.01
CA ALA A 50 9.64 -10.67 -0.97
C ALA A 50 9.01 -10.35 -2.34
N ALA A 51 8.09 -11.19 -2.85
CA ALA A 51 7.46 -11.01 -4.14
C ALA A 51 6.67 -9.69 -4.23
N VAL A 52 5.87 -9.35 -3.21
CA VAL A 52 5.12 -8.09 -3.22
C VAL A 52 6.03 -6.88 -3.00
N THR A 53 7.09 -7.02 -2.20
CA THR A 53 8.09 -5.96 -2.00
C THR A 53 8.79 -5.62 -3.31
N ASP A 54 9.26 -6.61 -4.06
CA ASP A 54 9.95 -6.40 -5.33
C ASP A 54 9.02 -5.73 -6.36
N ALA A 55 7.79 -6.23 -6.50
CA ALA A 55 6.81 -5.65 -7.42
C ALA A 55 6.41 -4.21 -7.07
N LEU A 56 6.21 -3.91 -5.78
CA LEU A 56 5.93 -2.54 -5.33
C LEU A 56 7.15 -1.62 -5.46
N ALA A 57 8.36 -2.14 -5.28
CA ALA A 57 9.59 -1.38 -5.46
C ALA A 57 9.81 -0.96 -6.92
N GLU A 58 9.43 -1.79 -7.89
CA GLU A 58 9.45 -1.41 -9.31
C GLU A 58 8.52 -0.21 -9.58
N ILE A 59 7.33 -0.20 -8.99
CA ILE A 59 6.38 0.92 -9.11
C ILE A 59 6.93 2.18 -8.43
N ALA A 60 7.58 2.02 -7.28
CA ALA A 60 8.12 3.13 -6.49
C ALA A 60 9.52 3.58 -6.92
N ALA A 61 10.05 3.06 -8.03
CA ALA A 61 11.39 3.41 -8.52
C ALA A 61 11.50 4.93 -8.79
N GLY A 62 12.55 5.54 -8.26
CA GLY A 62 12.80 6.98 -8.39
C GLY A 62 12.11 7.85 -7.32
N ALA A 63 11.39 7.26 -6.37
CA ALA A 63 10.87 7.99 -5.23
C ALA A 63 11.98 8.37 -4.23
N ASP A 64 11.90 9.60 -3.71
CA ASP A 64 12.77 10.07 -2.63
C ASP A 64 12.36 9.52 -1.26
N LEU A 65 11.09 9.13 -1.15
CA LEU A 65 10.47 8.68 0.10
C LEU A 65 9.28 7.77 -0.20
N VAL A 66 9.09 6.73 0.60
CA VAL A 66 7.91 5.87 0.56
C VAL A 66 7.01 6.21 1.74
N ALA A 67 5.72 6.42 1.50
CA ALA A 67 4.75 6.69 2.56
C ALA A 67 3.79 5.51 2.72
N GLY A 68 3.66 4.98 3.94
CA GLY A 68 2.73 3.89 4.25
C GLY A 68 1.54 4.36 5.07
N ILE A 69 0.34 3.86 4.80
CA ILE A 69 -0.88 4.19 5.54
C ILE A 69 -1.09 3.24 6.72
N ASP A 70 -1.50 3.79 7.86
CA ASP A 70 -1.84 3.06 9.11
C ASP A 70 -2.97 2.04 8.89
N ALA A 71 -2.75 0.73 9.12
CA ALA A 71 -1.59 0.16 9.80
C ALA A 71 -0.79 -0.81 8.91
N ARG A 72 -1.45 -1.63 8.07
CA ARG A 72 -0.79 -2.70 7.30
C ARG A 72 0.03 -2.16 6.13
N GLY A 73 -0.32 -0.97 5.62
CA GLY A 73 0.49 -0.24 4.66
C GLY A 73 1.91 0.03 5.15
N PHE A 74 2.12 0.14 6.47
CA PHE A 74 3.47 0.32 7.03
C PHE A 74 4.39 -0.85 6.73
N LEU A 75 3.89 -2.09 6.78
CA LEU A 75 4.69 -3.28 6.56
C LEU A 75 5.26 -3.31 5.14
N ALA A 76 4.40 -3.10 4.16
CA ALA A 76 4.80 -3.06 2.76
C ALA A 76 5.69 -1.83 2.46
N ALA A 77 5.31 -0.65 2.96
CA ALA A 77 6.08 0.58 2.74
C ALA A 77 7.49 0.50 3.32
N ALA A 78 7.65 -0.05 4.53
CA ALA A 78 8.95 -0.20 5.15
C ALA A 78 9.84 -1.19 4.37
N ALA A 79 9.28 -2.31 3.92
CA ALA A 79 10.02 -3.29 3.12
C ALA A 79 10.46 -2.69 1.77
N VAL A 80 9.57 -1.94 1.09
CA VAL A 80 9.88 -1.25 -0.16
C VAL A 80 10.93 -0.17 0.04
N ALA A 81 10.82 0.65 1.10
CA ALA A 81 11.80 1.68 1.40
C ALA A 81 13.20 1.10 1.64
N ASP A 82 13.31 -0.01 2.40
CA ASP A 82 14.58 -0.71 2.59
C ASP A 82 15.13 -1.26 1.26
N ARG A 83 14.26 -1.86 0.43
CA ARG A 83 14.63 -2.39 -0.89
C ARG A 83 15.18 -1.32 -1.82
N LEU A 84 14.61 -0.10 -1.78
CA LEU A 84 15.02 1.06 -2.59
C LEU A 84 16.11 1.90 -1.94
N ARG A 85 16.51 1.61 -0.69
CA ARG A 85 17.44 2.43 0.10
C ARG A 85 16.96 3.86 0.29
N THR A 86 15.64 4.05 0.43
CA THR A 86 14.99 5.31 0.76
C THR A 86 14.52 5.31 2.23
N GLY A 87 13.96 6.45 2.68
CA GLY A 87 13.25 6.52 3.94
C GLY A 87 11.80 6.07 3.82
N VAL A 88 11.14 5.84 4.97
CA VAL A 88 9.71 5.58 5.06
C VAL A 88 9.02 6.61 5.94
N LEU A 89 7.87 7.12 5.49
CA LEU A 89 6.98 8.00 6.25
C LEU A 89 5.74 7.24 6.67
N ALA A 90 5.44 7.23 7.96
CA ALA A 90 4.21 6.67 8.49
C ALA A 90 3.09 7.72 8.44
N ILE A 91 2.06 7.49 7.62
CA ILE A 91 0.81 8.27 7.62
C ILE A 91 -0.11 7.62 8.64
N ARG A 92 -0.35 8.31 9.77
CA ARG A 92 -1.05 7.76 10.93
C ARG A 92 -2.53 8.14 10.95
N LYS A 93 -3.34 7.29 11.55
CA LYS A 93 -4.70 7.67 11.95
C LYS A 93 -4.65 8.72 13.05
N GLY A 94 -5.65 9.61 13.08
CA GLY A 94 -5.70 10.75 13.98
C GLY A 94 -5.47 10.42 15.46
N GLY A 95 -4.74 11.31 16.14
CA GLY A 95 -4.40 11.19 17.55
C GLY A 95 -3.32 10.16 17.88
N LYS A 96 -2.54 9.71 16.88
CA LYS A 96 -1.44 8.75 17.05
C LYS A 96 -0.04 9.39 16.98
N LEU A 97 0.02 10.69 16.69
CA LEU A 97 1.27 11.44 16.63
C LEU A 97 1.28 12.56 17.68
N PRO A 98 2.45 12.88 18.25
CA PRO A 98 2.60 14.07 19.06
C PRO A 98 2.48 15.33 18.17
N PRO A 99 1.88 16.43 18.67
CA PRO A 99 1.83 17.68 17.94
C PRO A 99 3.22 18.32 17.84
N PRO A 100 3.47 19.18 16.80
CA PRO A 100 2.52 19.61 15.78
C PRO A 100 2.38 18.58 14.65
N VAL A 101 1.17 18.49 14.07
CA VAL A 101 0.87 17.60 12.95
C VAL A 101 0.18 18.34 11.81
N TYR A 102 0.41 17.89 10.58
CA TYR A 102 -0.52 18.14 9.48
C TYR A 102 -1.60 17.07 9.53
N ALA A 103 -2.86 17.49 9.41
CA ALA A 103 -4.01 16.61 9.45
C ALA A 103 -4.89 16.79 8.22
N GLU A 104 -5.44 15.69 7.73
CA GLU A 104 -6.42 15.65 6.64
C GLU A 104 -7.64 14.84 7.08
N HIS A 105 -8.81 15.50 7.06
CA HIS A 105 -10.08 14.85 7.36
C HIS A 105 -10.69 14.27 6.09
N TYR A 106 -11.33 13.12 6.20
CA TYR A 106 -12.05 12.50 5.10
C TYR A 106 -13.24 11.71 5.60
N ASP A 107 -14.26 11.62 4.73
CA ASP A 107 -15.47 10.89 5.04
C ASP A 107 -15.31 9.40 4.74
N LEU A 108 -15.89 8.59 5.61
CA LEU A 108 -16.09 7.16 5.42
C LEU A 108 -17.56 6.91 5.13
N GLU A 109 -17.88 5.70 4.67
CA GLU A 109 -19.28 5.28 4.48
C GLU A 109 -20.13 5.46 5.78
N TYR A 110 -19.48 5.32 6.93
CA TYR A 110 -20.09 5.53 8.26
C TYR A 110 -19.15 6.38 9.13
N GLY A 111 -19.34 7.71 9.08
CA GLY A 111 -18.57 8.66 9.89
C GLY A 111 -17.42 9.32 9.14
N SER A 112 -16.49 9.91 9.88
CA SER A 112 -15.31 10.57 9.37
C SER A 112 -14.04 9.99 10.01
N ALA A 113 -12.93 10.14 9.33
CA ALA A 113 -11.60 9.78 9.84
C ALA A 113 -10.59 10.88 9.56
N THR A 114 -9.45 10.80 10.22
CA THR A 114 -8.35 11.75 10.04
C THR A 114 -7.07 10.97 9.79
N LEU A 115 -6.25 11.46 8.84
CA LEU A 115 -4.87 11.05 8.68
C LEU A 115 -3.94 12.18 9.12
N GLU A 116 -2.81 11.81 9.71
CA GLU A 116 -1.84 12.75 10.25
C GLU A 116 -0.42 12.36 9.84
N ILE A 117 0.41 13.39 9.62
CA ILE A 117 1.87 13.27 9.51
C ILE A 117 2.53 14.33 10.39
N PRO A 118 3.79 14.16 10.84
CA PRO A 118 4.50 15.19 11.59
C PRO A 118 4.60 16.49 10.79
N ALA A 119 4.37 17.63 11.44
CA ALA A 119 4.52 18.94 10.81
C ALA A 119 5.96 19.48 10.92
N ASP A 120 6.79 18.86 11.73
CA ASP A 120 8.20 19.20 11.91
C ASP A 120 9.10 17.95 11.84
N GLY A 121 10.41 18.18 11.80
CA GLY A 121 11.40 17.10 11.77
C GLY A 121 11.59 16.42 10.41
N ILE A 122 10.69 16.63 9.43
CA ILE A 122 10.80 16.07 8.09
C ILE A 122 10.46 17.14 7.06
N ASP A 123 11.42 17.50 6.19
CA ASP A 123 11.12 18.37 5.06
C ASP A 123 10.64 17.55 3.87
N LEU A 124 9.38 17.75 3.48
CA LEU A 124 8.72 17.06 2.39
C LEU A 124 8.65 17.89 1.10
N ARG A 125 9.01 19.16 1.15
CA ARG A 125 8.90 20.06 -0.01
C ARG A 125 9.80 19.61 -1.16
N GLY A 126 9.19 19.48 -2.33
CA GLY A 126 9.86 19.05 -3.55
C GLY A 126 10.26 17.57 -3.58
N ARG A 127 9.97 16.77 -2.54
CA ARG A 127 10.22 15.34 -2.56
C ARG A 127 9.20 14.61 -3.42
N HIS A 128 9.67 13.63 -4.15
CA HIS A 128 8.85 12.67 -4.87
C HIS A 128 8.48 11.51 -3.94
N VAL A 129 7.19 11.32 -3.71
CA VAL A 129 6.67 10.35 -2.74
C VAL A 129 5.77 9.33 -3.44
N VAL A 130 5.92 8.05 -3.13
CA VAL A 130 4.96 7.00 -3.48
C VAL A 130 4.22 6.55 -2.24
N ILE A 131 2.89 6.50 -2.33
CA ILE A 131 2.03 6.03 -1.25
C ILE A 131 1.79 4.53 -1.41
N ILE A 132 1.96 3.77 -0.32
CA ILE A 132 1.70 2.33 -0.28
C ILE A 132 0.66 2.02 0.77
N ASP A 133 -0.34 1.22 0.39
CA ASP A 133 -1.28 0.59 1.31
C ASP A 133 -1.45 -0.89 0.96
N ASP A 134 -2.10 -1.65 1.83
CA ASP A 134 -2.33 -3.07 1.58
C ASP A 134 -3.57 -3.31 0.71
N VAL A 135 -4.67 -2.61 0.95
CA VAL A 135 -5.95 -2.81 0.25
C VAL A 135 -6.57 -1.49 -0.19
N LEU A 136 -6.90 -1.40 -1.47
CA LEU A 136 -7.79 -0.37 -1.99
C LEU A 136 -9.24 -0.86 -1.90
N ALA A 137 -10.01 -0.25 -1.01
CA ALA A 137 -11.46 -0.44 -0.92
C ALA A 137 -12.19 0.73 -1.59
N THR A 138 -12.68 1.70 -0.84
CA THR A 138 -13.38 2.89 -1.37
C THR A 138 -12.44 4.02 -1.81
N GLY A 139 -11.15 3.92 -1.51
CA GLY A 139 -10.12 4.90 -1.91
C GLY A 139 -10.03 6.15 -1.02
N GLY A 140 -10.91 6.33 -0.05
CA GLY A 140 -10.94 7.53 0.79
C GLY A 140 -9.62 7.80 1.53
N SER A 141 -9.02 6.76 2.15
CA SER A 141 -7.74 6.90 2.85
C SER A 141 -6.59 7.27 1.90
N LEU A 142 -6.55 6.67 0.71
CA LEU A 142 -5.53 6.96 -0.30
C LEU A 142 -5.64 8.40 -0.83
N ALA A 143 -6.87 8.84 -1.13
CA ALA A 143 -7.14 10.21 -1.57
C ALA A 143 -6.77 11.23 -0.47
N ALA A 144 -7.10 10.95 0.78
CA ALA A 144 -6.74 11.81 1.91
C ALA A 144 -5.21 11.87 2.11
N ALA A 145 -4.52 10.72 2.01
CA ALA A 145 -3.07 10.65 2.10
C ALA A 145 -2.38 11.47 1.01
N ALA A 146 -2.88 11.40 -0.23
CA ALA A 146 -2.35 12.20 -1.34
C ALA A 146 -2.50 13.70 -1.07
N ARG A 147 -3.71 14.16 -0.73
CA ARG A 147 -3.93 15.58 -0.38
C ARG A 147 -3.09 16.05 0.79
N LEU A 148 -2.94 15.19 1.81
CA LEU A 148 -2.11 15.51 2.98
C LEU A 148 -0.65 15.77 2.60
N LEU A 149 -0.06 14.90 1.77
CA LEU A 149 1.31 15.04 1.29
C LEU A 149 1.48 16.26 0.37
N GLU A 150 0.57 16.47 -0.58
CA GLU A 150 0.61 17.60 -1.50
C GLU A 150 0.56 18.95 -0.78
N ARG A 151 -0.23 19.06 0.29
CA ARG A 151 -0.28 20.26 1.15
C ARG A 151 1.04 20.59 1.82
N THR A 152 1.95 19.63 1.97
CA THR A 152 3.32 19.88 2.48
C THR A 152 4.32 20.28 1.41
N GLY A 153 3.89 20.33 0.15
CA GLY A 153 4.74 20.63 -1.00
C GLY A 153 5.47 19.41 -1.56
N ALA A 154 5.09 18.19 -1.16
CA ALA A 154 5.57 16.97 -1.79
C ALA A 154 4.86 16.76 -3.14
N THR A 155 5.50 16.02 -4.05
CA THR A 155 4.90 15.53 -5.29
C THR A 155 4.57 14.06 -5.11
N VAL A 156 3.28 13.71 -5.11
CA VAL A 156 2.86 12.30 -5.07
C VAL A 156 2.96 11.73 -6.48
N MET A 157 3.93 10.84 -6.69
CA MET A 157 4.20 10.23 -8.00
C MET A 157 3.16 9.19 -8.38
N ALA A 158 2.81 8.36 -7.41
CA ALA A 158 1.86 7.25 -7.58
C ALA A 158 1.35 6.78 -6.22
N ALA A 159 0.26 6.01 -6.26
CA ALA A 159 -0.16 5.14 -5.18
C ALA A 159 -0.06 3.68 -5.63
N ALA A 160 0.31 2.79 -4.73
CA ALA A 160 0.39 1.37 -4.99
C ALA A 160 -0.25 0.56 -3.85
N VAL A 161 -1.01 -0.48 -4.22
CA VAL A 161 -1.66 -1.38 -3.27
C VAL A 161 -1.40 -2.83 -3.65
N ILE A 162 -1.41 -3.71 -2.67
CA ILE A 162 -1.28 -5.15 -2.90
C ILE A 162 -2.57 -5.68 -3.53
N LEU A 163 -3.72 -5.29 -2.97
CA LEU A 163 -5.03 -5.79 -3.40
C LEU A 163 -6.00 -4.64 -3.67
N GLU A 164 -6.73 -4.72 -4.76
CA GLU A 164 -7.85 -3.83 -5.08
C GLU A 164 -9.18 -4.57 -5.06
N LEU A 165 -10.14 -4.05 -4.33
CA LEU A 165 -11.52 -4.52 -4.32
C LEU A 165 -12.33 -3.72 -5.36
N THR A 166 -12.33 -4.20 -6.60
CA THR A 166 -12.86 -3.46 -7.76
C THR A 166 -14.33 -3.08 -7.62
N ALA A 167 -15.12 -3.94 -6.98
CA ALA A 167 -16.55 -3.71 -6.73
C ALA A 167 -16.83 -2.47 -5.87
N LEU A 168 -15.85 -1.95 -5.12
CA LEU A 168 -15.99 -0.78 -4.26
C LEU A 168 -15.62 0.54 -4.94
N GLY A 169 -15.15 0.50 -6.18
CA GLY A 169 -14.93 1.68 -7.01
C GLY A 169 -13.84 2.65 -6.53
N GLY A 170 -12.91 2.19 -5.69
CA GLY A 170 -11.91 3.04 -5.03
C GLY A 170 -11.02 3.86 -5.97
N ARG A 171 -10.80 3.41 -7.21
CA ARG A 171 -10.06 4.17 -8.23
C ARG A 171 -10.67 5.54 -8.53
N GLN A 172 -11.99 5.64 -8.42
CA GLN A 172 -12.69 6.92 -8.70
C GLN A 172 -12.34 7.98 -7.65
N ALA A 173 -12.13 7.58 -6.40
CA ALA A 173 -11.78 8.50 -5.33
C ALA A 173 -10.37 9.10 -5.47
N VAL A 174 -9.49 8.44 -6.22
CA VAL A 174 -8.09 8.86 -6.48
C VAL A 174 -7.88 9.24 -7.94
N ALA A 175 -8.94 9.66 -8.65
CA ALA A 175 -8.85 10.08 -10.03
C ALA A 175 -7.81 11.19 -10.21
N GLY A 176 -6.90 11.01 -11.17
CA GLY A 176 -5.78 11.94 -11.43
C GLY A 176 -4.45 11.52 -10.79
N LEU A 177 -4.45 10.61 -9.82
CA LEU A 177 -3.23 10.00 -9.28
C LEU A 177 -2.96 8.66 -9.98
N PRO A 178 -1.74 8.43 -10.52
CA PRO A 178 -1.36 7.11 -10.99
C PRO A 178 -1.55 6.06 -9.88
N LEU A 179 -2.37 5.05 -10.13
CA LEU A 179 -2.72 4.02 -9.16
C LEU A 179 -2.43 2.62 -9.71
N HIS A 180 -1.63 1.86 -8.97
CA HIS A 180 -1.23 0.50 -9.29
C HIS A 180 -1.75 -0.47 -8.25
N SER A 181 -2.25 -1.62 -8.69
CA SER A 181 -2.64 -2.74 -7.83
C SER A 181 -1.96 -4.01 -8.33
N LEU A 182 -1.38 -4.80 -7.42
CA LEU A 182 -0.70 -6.05 -7.77
C LEU A 182 -1.69 -7.17 -8.05
N SER A 183 -2.87 -7.11 -7.42
CA SER A 183 -3.98 -8.06 -7.62
C SER A 183 -5.31 -7.34 -7.53
N GLN A 184 -6.34 -7.86 -8.19
CA GLN A 184 -7.71 -7.32 -8.22
C GLN A 184 -8.72 -8.44 -7.94
N LEU A 185 -9.78 -8.10 -7.17
CA LEU A 185 -10.91 -8.97 -6.89
C LEU A 185 -12.23 -8.25 -7.16
#